data_2c690cb36db30261a30b0090fc427f06
#
_entry.id   2c690cb36db30261a30b0090fc427f06
#
_cell.length_a   1.000
_cell.length_b   1.000
_cell.length_c   1.000
_cell.angle_alpha   90.00
_cell.angle_beta   90.00
_cell.angle_gamma   90.00
#
_symmetry.space_group_name_H-M   'P 1'
#
loop_
_entity.id
_entity.type
_entity.pdbx_description
1 polymer ?
#
loop_
_entity_poly.entity_id
_entity_poly.type
_entity_poly.pdbx_seq_one_letter_code
_entity_poly.pdbx_strand_id
1 'polypeptide(L)'
;VRTRVPVTMLATMAVVGVMVWAGVPSAASAAPTSCRTVPVDADPILHSDVARAEFGVDGSGVKVGIISNTFSALSSPANDTVQQNIDDGLLPGPGNPCGYTTPVTIVVDDPPPSPSDDDEGRAMAQMVHGVAPGAELFWASAGPAMMEVGNAINKLQQAGVDVIVDDVIDPVEPLFQDSTVSQQIAAARAAGITYLTAAGNSTALAQRPRPGQDATPIGAWSTAAYRPVPCDLDVTDPDQKSVKDAITDAAQMKDAVAFDCLDFDPGDAADVVSTITTLPGEVATSETQAHLPVTFQWAEAFGGPGETGTAAARFEMFVTFAGQGTQVVATLVEGYPVRYSDLTIDVTGLMNPTDLTADELDMNVTIVRYLDGTPGADITPAVGWIALADGPQWAVSAEYWRSQGPDDVGRSILGHNGAPAAITVAATGVTDDVRIDTYSSLGPVRYFLGPEDDATGTAERLAEPEVIAKPTVLSVDGSRQTATSFGGKAPETAPGVWRFYGTSSATPIAGAVVALALQLDPDLTPDDVESLLTQTAAPFASPYLTIPETDSVGAGLVDAEALLTRVAQELPPIPAGEPAVRLLAATGVDATPTVLGAGVLGLGLLAAGAMAVVSRRRRA
;
A
#
# COMPACT_ATOMS: atom_id res chain seq x y z
N VAL A 1 5.24 82.56 3.12
CA VAL A 1 5.95 83.57 2.33
C VAL A 1 6.15 82.93 0.93
N ARG A 2 5.62 83.69 -0.02
CA ARG A 2 5.66 83.42 -1.48
C ARG A 2 7.07 83.53 -2.02
N THR A 3 7.44 82.82 -3.05
CA THR A 3 7.97 83.46 -4.25
C THR A 3 7.87 82.46 -5.45
N ARG A 4 7.40 82.99 -6.55
CA ARG A 4 7.21 82.44 -7.88
C ARG A 4 8.43 82.70 -8.77
N VAL A 5 8.48 81.85 -9.91
CA VAL A 5 8.73 82.26 -11.31
C VAL A 5 10.13 81.92 -11.86
N PRO A 6 10.32 81.72 -13.18
CA PRO A 6 9.45 81.39 -14.29
C PRO A 6 9.94 80.22 -15.23
N VAL A 7 9.05 79.91 -16.14
CA VAL A 7 9.15 79.07 -17.32
C VAL A 7 10.05 79.62 -18.41
N THR A 8 10.82 78.76 -19.10
CA THR A 8 11.29 79.05 -20.47
C THR A 8 11.05 77.77 -21.34
N MET A 9 10.18 77.93 -22.32
CA MET A 9 9.94 76.96 -23.37
C MET A 9 11.14 76.86 -24.33
N LEU A 10 11.53 75.66 -24.70
CA LEU A 10 12.20 75.38 -25.99
C LEU A 10 11.46 74.20 -26.64
N ALA A 11 10.86 74.51 -27.81
CA ALA A 11 10.19 73.54 -28.65
C ALA A 11 11.25 72.82 -29.53
N THR A 12 11.24 71.52 -29.48
CA THR A 12 11.92 70.68 -30.47
C THR A 12 10.89 69.72 -31.09
N MET A 13 10.64 69.93 -32.37
CA MET A 13 9.82 69.01 -33.19
C MET A 13 10.51 67.66 -33.30
N ALA A 14 9.87 66.61 -32.84
CA ALA A 14 10.21 65.22 -33.18
C ALA A 14 9.08 64.65 -34.03
N VAL A 15 9.42 64.22 -35.22
CA VAL A 15 8.56 63.53 -36.16
C VAL A 15 8.26 62.14 -35.58
N VAL A 16 6.99 61.89 -35.21
CA VAL A 16 6.53 60.59 -34.77
C VAL A 16 6.08 59.82 -36.00
N GLY A 17 6.90 58.84 -36.40
CA GLY A 17 6.48 57.80 -37.33
C GLY A 17 5.53 56.85 -36.65
N VAL A 18 4.26 56.84 -37.05
CA VAL A 18 3.26 55.88 -36.59
C VAL A 18 3.54 54.55 -37.33
N MET A 19 4.22 53.63 -36.65
CA MET A 19 4.17 52.21 -37.05
C MET A 19 2.83 51.61 -36.59
N VAL A 20 1.95 51.40 -37.54
CA VAL A 20 0.74 50.56 -37.34
C VAL A 20 1.19 49.13 -37.18
N TRP A 21 1.29 48.67 -35.95
CA TRP A 21 1.35 47.23 -35.68
C TRP A 21 -0.04 46.67 -35.93
N ALA A 22 -0.21 45.95 -37.04
CA ALA A 22 -1.33 45.05 -37.26
C ALA A 22 -1.20 43.91 -36.21
N GLY A 23 -1.96 43.99 -35.14
CA GLY A 23 -2.08 42.92 -34.15
C GLY A 23 -2.60 41.68 -34.85
N VAL A 24 -1.75 40.67 -35.00
CA VAL A 24 -2.20 39.30 -35.28
C VAL A 24 -3.04 38.91 -34.09
N PRO A 25 -4.34 38.52 -34.24
CA PRO A 25 -5.09 38.00 -33.13
C PRO A 25 -4.35 36.73 -32.66
N SER A 26 -3.78 36.75 -31.46
CA SER A 26 -3.43 35.52 -30.76
C SER A 26 -4.69 34.67 -30.69
N ALA A 27 -4.74 33.60 -31.46
CA ALA A 27 -5.67 32.55 -31.20
C ALA A 27 -5.43 32.15 -29.75
N ALA A 28 -6.39 32.45 -28.89
CA ALA A 28 -6.43 31.84 -27.57
C ALA A 28 -6.44 30.33 -27.83
N SER A 29 -5.30 29.68 -27.55
CA SER A 29 -5.24 28.24 -27.49
C SER A 29 -6.28 27.85 -26.43
N ALA A 30 -7.39 27.27 -26.85
CA ALA A 30 -8.29 26.63 -25.92
C ALA A 30 -7.41 25.62 -25.17
N ALA A 31 -7.39 25.71 -23.84
CA ALA A 31 -6.77 24.68 -23.03
C ALA A 31 -7.31 23.33 -23.53
N PRO A 32 -6.47 22.32 -23.77
CA PRO A 32 -6.94 21.02 -24.21
C PRO A 32 -8.01 20.58 -23.21
N THR A 33 -9.23 20.36 -23.72
CA THR A 33 -10.29 19.70 -22.93
C THR A 33 -9.71 18.34 -22.55
N SER A 34 -9.55 18.09 -21.24
CA SER A 34 -9.10 16.78 -20.75
C SER A 34 -9.98 15.70 -21.36
N CYS A 35 -9.37 14.67 -21.93
CA CYS A 35 -10.09 13.49 -22.42
C CYS A 35 -10.58 12.60 -21.27
N ARG A 36 -10.15 12.88 -20.04
CA ARG A 36 -10.57 12.20 -18.80
C ARG A 36 -11.64 13.02 -18.10
N THR A 37 -12.67 12.34 -17.59
CA THR A 37 -13.74 12.98 -16.80
C THR A 37 -13.30 13.31 -15.38
N VAL A 38 -12.33 12.56 -14.82
CA VAL A 38 -11.75 12.77 -13.49
C VAL A 38 -10.27 13.12 -13.65
N PRO A 39 -9.77 14.19 -13.04
CA PRO A 39 -8.36 14.56 -13.10
C PRO A 39 -7.50 13.58 -12.27
N VAL A 40 -6.20 13.60 -12.51
CA VAL A 40 -5.21 12.82 -11.74
C VAL A 40 -4.77 13.67 -10.55
N ASP A 41 -5.27 13.35 -9.36
CA ASP A 41 -4.98 14.13 -8.15
C ASP A 41 -3.52 14.01 -7.69
N ALA A 42 -2.86 12.90 -8.03
CA ALA A 42 -1.45 12.66 -7.73
C ALA A 42 -0.49 13.58 -8.51
N ASP A 43 -0.87 14.03 -9.72
CA ASP A 43 0.00 14.78 -10.63
C ASP A 43 0.70 15.99 -9.97
N PRO A 44 0.00 16.93 -9.33
CA PRO A 44 0.63 18.13 -8.78
C PRO A 44 1.49 17.87 -7.53
N ILE A 45 1.32 16.71 -6.89
CA ILE A 45 2.02 16.36 -5.64
C ILE A 45 3.29 15.57 -5.95
N LEU A 46 3.19 14.61 -6.86
CA LEU A 46 4.31 13.75 -7.26
C LEU A 46 5.05 14.28 -8.50
N HIS A 47 4.66 15.45 -9.05
CA HIS A 47 5.20 16.06 -10.27
C HIS A 47 5.17 15.10 -11.47
N SER A 48 4.18 14.19 -11.52
CA SER A 48 4.10 13.16 -12.56
C SER A 48 3.64 13.71 -13.91
N ASP A 49 2.82 14.76 -13.95
CA ASP A 49 2.49 15.49 -15.18
C ASP A 49 3.69 16.23 -15.75
N VAL A 50 4.52 16.84 -14.90
CA VAL A 50 5.77 17.50 -15.28
C VAL A 50 6.73 16.48 -15.87
N ALA A 51 6.92 15.35 -15.18
CA ALA A 51 7.77 14.25 -15.61
C ALA A 51 7.35 13.69 -16.98
N ARG A 52 6.04 13.41 -17.17
CA ARG A 52 5.52 12.95 -18.46
C ARG A 52 5.77 13.96 -19.58
N ALA A 53 5.57 15.24 -19.30
CA ALA A 53 5.74 16.29 -20.30
C ALA A 53 7.22 16.53 -20.65
N GLU A 54 8.12 16.50 -19.67
CA GLU A 54 9.55 16.78 -19.86
C GLU A 54 10.26 15.64 -20.58
N PHE A 55 9.99 14.38 -20.18
CA PHE A 55 10.68 13.22 -20.73
C PHE A 55 9.92 12.55 -21.89
N GLY A 56 8.69 12.99 -22.20
CA GLY A 56 7.89 12.43 -23.29
C GLY A 56 7.46 10.98 -23.04
N VAL A 57 7.23 10.62 -21.79
CA VAL A 57 6.84 9.27 -21.35
C VAL A 57 5.38 9.24 -20.87
N ASP A 58 4.73 8.08 -20.99
CA ASP A 58 3.37 7.84 -20.53
C ASP A 58 3.16 6.40 -20.00
N GLY A 59 4.25 5.64 -19.84
CA GLY A 59 4.25 4.23 -19.45
C GLY A 59 4.19 3.25 -20.64
N SER A 60 4.16 3.74 -21.90
CA SER A 60 4.08 2.87 -23.09
C SER A 60 5.22 1.87 -23.15
N GLY A 61 4.86 0.59 -23.43
CA GLY A 61 5.80 -0.52 -23.53
C GLY A 61 6.09 -1.20 -22.19
N VAL A 62 5.52 -0.71 -21.08
CA VAL A 62 5.64 -1.31 -19.75
C VAL A 62 4.33 -2.01 -19.38
N LYS A 63 4.43 -3.19 -18.78
CA LYS A 63 3.30 -4.00 -18.31
C LYS A 63 3.20 -3.96 -16.81
N VAL A 64 2.04 -3.51 -16.30
CA VAL A 64 1.76 -3.40 -14.87
C VAL A 64 0.71 -4.43 -14.47
N GLY A 65 1.08 -5.36 -13.60
CA GLY A 65 0.19 -6.31 -12.94
C GLY A 65 -0.40 -5.70 -11.68
N ILE A 66 -1.68 -5.93 -11.44
CA ILE A 66 -2.43 -5.43 -10.28
C ILE A 66 -3.03 -6.63 -9.56
N ILE A 67 -2.78 -6.73 -8.26
CA ILE A 67 -3.35 -7.76 -7.38
C ILE A 67 -4.21 -7.04 -6.33
N SER A 68 -5.46 -7.45 -6.19
CA SER A 68 -6.40 -6.97 -5.17
C SER A 68 -7.58 -7.95 -5.08
N ASN A 69 -8.68 -7.53 -4.44
CA ASN A 69 -9.86 -8.36 -4.21
C ASN A 69 -10.69 -8.61 -5.48
N THR A 70 -11.37 -7.58 -6.02
CA THR A 70 -12.26 -7.69 -7.18
C THR A 70 -12.06 -6.56 -8.19
N PHE A 71 -12.45 -6.80 -9.45
CA PHE A 71 -12.32 -5.86 -10.56
C PHE A 71 -13.67 -5.49 -11.18
N SER A 72 -14.57 -6.45 -11.31
CA SER A 72 -15.86 -6.26 -12.00
C SER A 72 -17.02 -7.02 -11.34
N ALA A 73 -16.90 -7.29 -10.05
CA ALA A 73 -17.90 -8.02 -9.28
C ALA A 73 -19.11 -7.16 -8.89
N LEU A 74 -18.93 -5.84 -8.72
CA LEU A 74 -20.00 -4.91 -8.35
C LEU A 74 -20.98 -4.69 -9.48
N SER A 75 -22.27 -4.84 -9.14
CA SER A 75 -23.40 -4.52 -10.02
C SER A 75 -24.27 -3.36 -9.48
N SER A 76 -23.75 -2.57 -8.57
CA SER A 76 -24.46 -1.45 -7.97
C SER A 76 -24.66 -0.32 -8.98
N PRO A 77 -25.87 0.24 -9.11
CA PRO A 77 -26.12 1.41 -9.97
C PRO A 77 -25.42 2.69 -9.47
N ALA A 78 -24.82 2.67 -8.29
CA ALA A 78 -24.06 3.79 -7.74
C ALA A 78 -22.62 3.85 -8.29
N ASN A 79 -22.10 2.74 -8.84
CA ASN A 79 -20.75 2.61 -9.37
C ASN A 79 -20.79 2.48 -10.89
N ASP A 80 -19.76 3.01 -11.56
CA ASP A 80 -19.62 2.85 -13.00
C ASP A 80 -19.27 1.41 -13.36
N THR A 81 -19.68 1.00 -14.55
CA THR A 81 -19.21 -0.25 -15.15
C THR A 81 -17.80 -0.08 -15.73
N VAL A 82 -17.12 -1.17 -16.01
CA VAL A 82 -15.81 -1.16 -16.71
C VAL A 82 -15.90 -0.35 -18.01
N GLN A 83 -16.99 -0.52 -18.80
CA GLN A 83 -17.15 0.21 -20.06
C GLN A 83 -17.36 1.71 -19.84
N GLN A 84 -18.10 2.12 -18.82
CA GLN A 84 -18.22 3.54 -18.46
C GLN A 84 -16.87 4.14 -18.08
N ASN A 85 -16.07 3.42 -17.28
CA ASN A 85 -14.73 3.88 -16.95
C ASN A 85 -13.82 4.03 -18.19
N ILE A 86 -13.98 3.17 -19.22
CA ILE A 86 -13.29 3.31 -20.51
C ILE A 86 -13.78 4.53 -21.27
N ASP A 87 -15.09 4.70 -21.38
CA ASP A 87 -15.72 5.82 -22.10
C ASP A 87 -15.41 7.18 -21.47
N ASP A 88 -15.15 7.19 -20.15
CA ASP A 88 -14.74 8.35 -19.37
C ASP A 88 -13.21 8.61 -19.37
N GLY A 89 -12.46 7.77 -20.06
CA GLY A 89 -10.99 7.88 -20.13
C GLY A 89 -10.26 7.48 -18.86
N LEU A 90 -10.91 6.75 -17.94
CA LEU A 90 -10.36 6.36 -16.64
C LEU A 90 -9.71 4.97 -16.66
N LEU A 91 -10.08 4.13 -17.64
CA LEU A 91 -9.44 2.84 -17.93
C LEU A 91 -9.07 2.75 -19.40
N PRO A 92 -8.01 2.00 -19.76
CA PRO A 92 -7.69 1.74 -21.13
C PRO A 92 -8.68 0.71 -21.73
N GLY A 93 -8.98 0.85 -23.02
CA GLY A 93 -9.84 -0.09 -23.75
C GLY A 93 -10.47 0.50 -25.00
N PRO A 94 -11.20 -0.33 -25.79
CA PRO A 94 -11.87 0.13 -27.00
C PRO A 94 -12.90 1.23 -26.70
N GLY A 95 -12.73 2.40 -27.30
CA GLY A 95 -13.59 3.56 -27.08
C GLY A 95 -13.01 4.61 -26.13
N ASN A 96 -11.88 4.35 -25.49
CA ASN A 96 -11.21 5.33 -24.62
C ASN A 96 -10.93 6.63 -25.39
N PRO A 97 -11.44 7.79 -24.94
CA PRO A 97 -11.35 9.07 -25.65
C PRO A 97 -9.93 9.66 -25.67
N CYS A 98 -9.02 9.17 -24.80
CA CYS A 98 -7.62 9.56 -24.79
C CYS A 98 -6.75 8.77 -25.78
N GLY A 99 -7.31 7.73 -26.43
CA GLY A 99 -6.63 6.93 -27.44
C GLY A 99 -5.94 5.67 -26.90
N TYR A 100 -6.00 5.38 -25.62
CA TYR A 100 -5.43 4.17 -25.01
C TYR A 100 -6.40 3.00 -25.13
N THR A 101 -6.30 2.24 -26.21
CA THR A 101 -7.33 1.27 -26.62
C THR A 101 -7.05 -0.19 -26.26
N THR A 102 -5.88 -0.50 -25.67
CA THR A 102 -5.55 -1.86 -25.18
C THR A 102 -6.28 -2.10 -23.88
N PRO A 103 -7.24 -3.06 -23.79
CA PRO A 103 -8.00 -3.26 -22.58
C PRO A 103 -7.14 -3.93 -21.50
N VAL A 104 -7.58 -3.82 -20.24
CA VAL A 104 -7.00 -4.58 -19.12
C VAL A 104 -7.08 -6.08 -19.40
N THR A 105 -5.98 -6.79 -19.26
CA THR A 105 -5.90 -8.25 -19.44
C THR A 105 -6.19 -8.94 -18.11
N ILE A 106 -7.24 -9.73 -18.04
CA ILE A 106 -7.59 -10.52 -16.86
C ILE A 106 -6.80 -11.83 -16.90
N VAL A 107 -5.94 -12.09 -15.92
CA VAL A 107 -5.13 -13.33 -15.82
C VAL A 107 -5.58 -14.24 -14.67
N VAL A 108 -6.24 -13.69 -13.67
CA VAL A 108 -7.01 -14.42 -12.65
C VAL A 108 -8.35 -13.72 -12.51
N ASP A 109 -9.43 -14.44 -12.77
CA ASP A 109 -10.80 -13.92 -12.67
C ASP A 109 -11.16 -13.55 -11.23
N ASP A 110 -12.16 -12.67 -11.09
CA ASP A 110 -12.79 -12.37 -9.80
C ASP A 110 -13.35 -13.65 -9.16
N PRO A 111 -13.36 -13.74 -7.82
CA PRO A 111 -14.06 -14.79 -7.10
C PRO A 111 -15.56 -14.71 -7.37
N PRO A 112 -16.34 -15.75 -7.03
CA PRO A 112 -17.80 -15.66 -7.09
C PRO A 112 -18.32 -14.46 -6.29
N PRO A 113 -19.30 -13.71 -6.81
CA PRO A 113 -19.78 -12.48 -6.18
C PRO A 113 -20.17 -12.64 -4.71
N SER A 114 -19.70 -11.72 -3.87
CA SER A 114 -19.92 -11.65 -2.44
C SER A 114 -20.49 -10.28 -2.03
N PRO A 115 -21.24 -10.18 -0.92
CA PRO A 115 -21.66 -8.89 -0.38
C PRO A 115 -20.51 -7.95 0.04
N SER A 116 -19.30 -8.48 0.22
CA SER A 116 -18.09 -7.73 0.57
C SER A 116 -17.29 -7.27 -0.65
N ASP A 117 -17.75 -7.57 -1.87
CA ASP A 117 -17.09 -7.10 -3.08
C ASP A 117 -17.21 -5.59 -3.22
N ASP A 118 -16.13 -4.92 -3.61
CA ASP A 118 -16.07 -3.46 -3.71
C ASP A 118 -15.37 -2.94 -4.97
N ASP A 119 -14.82 -3.84 -5.83
CA ASP A 119 -14.06 -3.50 -7.03
C ASP A 119 -12.84 -2.58 -6.76
N GLU A 120 -12.19 -2.75 -5.64
CA GLU A 120 -11.00 -1.99 -5.24
C GLU A 120 -9.89 -2.11 -6.27
N GLY A 121 -9.65 -3.32 -6.80
CA GLY A 121 -8.65 -3.52 -7.84
C GLY A 121 -8.91 -2.76 -9.13
N ARG A 122 -10.18 -2.47 -9.46
CA ARG A 122 -10.52 -1.58 -10.58
C ARG A 122 -10.19 -0.12 -10.25
N ALA A 123 -10.37 0.30 -9.00
CA ALA A 123 -9.93 1.63 -8.56
C ALA A 123 -8.40 1.76 -8.65
N MET A 124 -7.64 0.74 -8.22
CA MET A 124 -6.19 0.69 -8.40
C MET A 124 -5.79 0.82 -9.88
N ALA A 125 -6.49 0.13 -10.79
CA ALA A 125 -6.25 0.24 -12.23
C ALA A 125 -6.50 1.67 -12.77
N GLN A 126 -7.49 2.40 -12.22
CA GLN A 126 -7.71 3.81 -12.55
C GLN A 126 -6.55 4.69 -12.06
N MET A 127 -5.94 4.37 -10.91
CA MET A 127 -4.77 5.07 -10.40
C MET A 127 -3.56 4.87 -11.32
N VAL A 128 -3.25 3.62 -11.68
CA VAL A 128 -2.15 3.32 -12.62
C VAL A 128 -2.38 4.03 -13.96
N HIS A 129 -3.57 3.87 -14.57
CA HIS A 129 -3.90 4.51 -15.85
C HIS A 129 -3.92 6.04 -15.77
N GLY A 130 -4.10 6.61 -14.59
CA GLY A 130 -4.02 8.05 -14.37
C GLY A 130 -2.62 8.59 -14.58
N VAL A 131 -1.65 7.98 -13.93
CA VAL A 131 -0.27 8.43 -13.91
C VAL A 131 0.54 7.90 -15.10
N ALA A 132 0.33 6.63 -15.48
CA ALA A 132 0.99 5.98 -16.62
C ALA A 132 -0.04 5.47 -17.65
N PRO A 133 -0.70 6.37 -18.40
CA PRO A 133 -1.86 5.99 -19.22
C PRO A 133 -1.51 5.06 -20.40
N GLY A 134 -0.26 5.01 -20.83
CA GLY A 134 0.23 4.15 -21.91
C GLY A 134 0.65 2.75 -21.43
N ALA A 135 0.72 2.49 -20.13
CA ALA A 135 1.06 1.17 -19.59
C ALA A 135 0.00 0.12 -19.97
N GLU A 136 0.45 -1.11 -20.26
CA GLU A 136 -0.44 -2.25 -20.45
C GLU A 136 -0.81 -2.83 -19.08
N LEU A 137 -2.11 -2.91 -18.78
CA LEU A 137 -2.59 -3.34 -17.47
C LEU A 137 -3.00 -4.80 -17.47
N PHE A 138 -2.59 -5.52 -16.43
CA PHE A 138 -2.92 -6.91 -16.16
C PHE A 138 -3.57 -7.02 -14.79
N TRP A 139 -4.66 -7.75 -14.68
CA TRP A 139 -5.41 -7.95 -13.45
C TRP A 139 -5.32 -9.39 -12.98
N ALA A 140 -5.09 -9.58 -11.68
CA ALA A 140 -5.16 -10.87 -11.02
C ALA A 140 -5.84 -10.72 -9.65
N SER A 141 -6.95 -11.45 -9.45
CA SER A 141 -7.59 -11.53 -8.14
C SER A 141 -6.69 -12.26 -7.13
N ALA A 142 -6.65 -11.76 -5.90
CA ALA A 142 -6.05 -12.45 -4.75
C ALA A 142 -6.90 -13.64 -4.24
N GLY A 143 -7.99 -13.95 -4.93
CA GLY A 143 -8.89 -15.06 -4.62
C GLY A 143 -9.83 -14.81 -3.44
N PRO A 144 -10.63 -15.82 -3.06
CA PRO A 144 -11.53 -15.72 -1.93
C PRO A 144 -10.77 -15.42 -0.64
N ALA A 145 -11.27 -14.44 0.12
CA ALA A 145 -10.64 -13.97 1.37
C ALA A 145 -9.17 -13.53 1.21
N MET A 146 -8.77 -13.12 -0.01
CA MET A 146 -7.43 -12.60 -0.31
C MET A 146 -6.26 -13.54 0.03
N MET A 147 -6.50 -14.85 0.03
CA MET A 147 -5.52 -15.88 0.43
C MET A 147 -4.72 -16.50 -0.74
N GLU A 148 -4.89 -15.98 -1.96
CA GLU A 148 -4.26 -16.54 -3.16
C GLU A 148 -3.24 -15.60 -3.83
N VAL A 149 -2.66 -14.66 -3.07
CA VAL A 149 -1.67 -13.69 -3.57
C VAL A 149 -0.52 -14.37 -4.29
N GLY A 150 0.02 -15.45 -3.74
CA GLY A 150 1.09 -16.21 -4.38
C GLY A 150 0.70 -16.81 -5.74
N ASN A 151 -0.56 -17.23 -5.93
CA ASN A 151 -1.07 -17.67 -7.24
C ASN A 151 -1.14 -16.48 -8.21
N ALA A 152 -1.62 -15.33 -7.76
CA ALA A 152 -1.70 -14.10 -8.56
C ALA A 152 -0.30 -13.66 -9.03
N ILE A 153 0.70 -13.62 -8.13
CA ILE A 153 2.10 -13.33 -8.46
C ILE A 153 2.60 -14.25 -9.58
N ASN A 154 2.44 -15.57 -9.42
CA ASN A 154 2.89 -16.55 -10.39
C ASN A 154 2.21 -16.38 -11.76
N LYS A 155 0.92 -16.01 -11.79
CA LYS A 155 0.17 -15.78 -13.03
C LYS A 155 0.62 -14.51 -13.75
N LEU A 156 0.84 -13.43 -13.02
CA LEU A 156 1.36 -12.18 -13.56
C LEU A 156 2.79 -12.34 -14.08
N GLN A 157 3.65 -13.06 -13.37
CA GLN A 157 4.99 -13.40 -13.83
C GLN A 157 4.94 -14.21 -15.15
N GLN A 158 4.05 -15.18 -15.27
CA GLN A 158 3.83 -15.94 -16.51
C GLN A 158 3.31 -15.07 -17.66
N ALA A 159 2.53 -14.03 -17.36
CA ALA A 159 2.07 -13.05 -18.34
C ALA A 159 3.19 -12.08 -18.78
N GLY A 160 4.33 -12.07 -18.09
CA GLY A 160 5.51 -11.28 -18.40
C GLY A 160 5.30 -9.80 -18.09
N VAL A 161 4.76 -9.49 -16.91
CA VAL A 161 4.67 -8.12 -16.41
C VAL A 161 6.04 -7.63 -15.92
N ASP A 162 6.24 -6.32 -15.97
CA ASP A 162 7.48 -5.65 -15.54
C ASP A 162 7.36 -5.11 -14.11
N VAL A 163 6.15 -4.72 -13.72
CA VAL A 163 5.81 -4.19 -12.40
C VAL A 163 4.62 -4.95 -11.86
N ILE A 164 4.60 -5.25 -10.57
CA ILE A 164 3.42 -5.72 -9.83
C ILE A 164 3.12 -4.72 -8.73
N VAL A 165 1.86 -4.33 -8.59
CA VAL A 165 1.33 -3.57 -7.46
C VAL A 165 0.25 -4.39 -6.76
N ASP A 166 0.31 -4.45 -5.44
CA ASP A 166 -0.64 -5.19 -4.63
C ASP A 166 -1.02 -4.41 -3.37
N ASP A 167 -2.27 -4.58 -2.91
CA ASP A 167 -2.82 -3.93 -1.73
C ASP A 167 -3.31 -4.92 -0.67
N VAL A 168 -3.02 -6.20 -0.86
CA VAL A 168 -3.59 -7.27 -0.04
C VAL A 168 -2.92 -7.35 1.33
N ILE A 169 -3.74 -7.48 2.37
CA ILE A 169 -3.31 -7.81 3.73
C ILE A 169 -3.91 -9.16 4.10
N ASP A 170 -3.07 -10.17 4.29
CA ASP A 170 -3.49 -11.46 4.82
C ASP A 170 -3.26 -11.49 6.35
N PRO A 171 -4.33 -11.49 7.17
CA PRO A 171 -4.22 -11.45 8.62
C PRO A 171 -3.54 -12.65 9.25
N VAL A 172 -3.37 -13.73 8.49
CA VAL A 172 -2.77 -14.97 8.99
C VAL A 172 -1.38 -15.23 8.43
N GLU A 173 -0.83 -14.34 7.59
CA GLU A 173 0.58 -14.41 7.22
C GLU A 173 1.51 -14.18 8.42
N PRO A 174 2.71 -14.76 8.40
CA PRO A 174 3.69 -14.62 9.49
C PRO A 174 4.08 -13.17 9.78
N LEU A 175 4.02 -12.79 11.05
CA LEU A 175 4.54 -11.52 11.55
C LEU A 175 6.05 -11.57 11.83
N PHE A 176 6.57 -12.73 12.19
CA PHE A 176 7.92 -12.90 12.77
C PHE A 176 8.87 -13.72 11.90
N GLN A 177 8.47 -14.05 10.67
CA GLN A 177 9.30 -14.78 9.72
C GLN A 177 9.00 -14.40 8.27
N ASP A 178 9.92 -14.73 7.38
CA ASP A 178 9.74 -14.59 5.94
C ASP A 178 8.70 -15.62 5.44
N SER A 179 7.60 -15.13 4.85
CA SER A 179 6.49 -15.98 4.40
C SER A 179 6.79 -16.65 3.06
N THR A 180 6.00 -17.67 2.71
CA THR A 180 6.07 -18.28 1.37
C THR A 180 5.71 -17.28 0.27
N VAL A 181 4.79 -16.33 0.51
CA VAL A 181 4.45 -15.25 -0.42
C VAL A 181 5.63 -14.29 -0.57
N SER A 182 6.29 -13.93 0.53
CA SER A 182 7.52 -13.12 0.55
C SER A 182 8.63 -13.74 -0.32
N GLN A 183 8.80 -15.07 -0.23
CA GLN A 183 9.77 -15.79 -1.06
C GLN A 183 9.39 -15.79 -2.55
N GLN A 184 8.09 -15.83 -2.87
CA GLN A 184 7.62 -15.70 -4.25
C GLN A 184 7.87 -14.28 -4.79
N ILE A 185 7.72 -13.25 -3.96
CA ILE A 185 8.10 -11.87 -4.30
C ILE A 185 9.61 -11.78 -4.59
N ALA A 186 10.44 -12.42 -3.76
CA ALA A 186 11.88 -12.48 -3.99
C ALA A 186 12.23 -13.19 -5.31
N ALA A 187 11.50 -14.25 -5.66
CA ALA A 187 11.66 -14.94 -6.93
C ALA A 187 11.21 -14.07 -8.13
N ALA A 188 10.12 -13.32 -8.01
CA ALA A 188 9.66 -12.38 -9.02
C ALA A 188 10.69 -11.25 -9.23
N ARG A 189 11.23 -10.68 -8.15
CA ARG A 189 12.32 -9.69 -8.20
C ARG A 189 13.57 -10.24 -8.89
N ALA A 190 13.97 -11.45 -8.57
CA ALA A 190 15.09 -12.12 -9.23
C ALA A 190 14.85 -12.39 -10.72
N ALA A 191 13.59 -12.47 -11.15
CA ALA A 191 13.18 -12.56 -12.55
C ALA A 191 13.10 -11.18 -13.25
N GLY A 192 13.38 -10.08 -12.57
CA GLY A 192 13.38 -8.73 -13.12
C GLY A 192 12.08 -7.95 -12.90
N ILE A 193 11.15 -8.44 -12.09
CA ILE A 193 9.86 -7.78 -11.82
C ILE A 193 10.01 -6.86 -10.59
N THR A 194 9.70 -5.59 -10.73
CA THR A 194 9.60 -4.66 -9.60
C THR A 194 8.27 -4.87 -8.88
N TYR A 195 8.34 -5.26 -7.60
CA TYR A 195 7.15 -5.54 -6.78
C TYR A 195 6.93 -4.43 -5.76
N LEU A 196 5.77 -3.79 -5.81
CA LEU A 196 5.34 -2.80 -4.83
C LEU A 196 4.12 -3.33 -4.07
N THR A 197 4.09 -3.14 -2.76
CA THR A 197 2.98 -3.57 -1.90
C THR A 197 2.55 -2.46 -0.95
N ALA A 198 1.27 -2.46 -0.59
CA ALA A 198 0.73 -1.55 0.40
C ALA A 198 1.32 -1.81 1.80
N ALA A 199 1.62 -0.76 2.56
CA ALA A 199 2.07 -0.93 3.94
C ALA A 199 0.96 -1.48 4.85
N GLY A 200 -0.30 -1.27 4.49
CA GLY A 200 -1.49 -1.57 5.28
C GLY A 200 -2.06 -0.33 5.98
N ASN A 201 -3.28 -0.48 6.51
CA ASN A 201 -4.04 0.61 7.14
C ASN A 201 -4.29 0.36 8.64
N SER A 202 -3.38 -0.37 9.30
CA SER A 202 -3.59 -0.96 10.64
C SER A 202 -2.93 -0.18 11.77
N THR A 203 -2.80 1.15 11.64
CA THR A 203 -2.29 2.02 12.71
C THR A 203 -3.39 2.92 13.23
N ALA A 204 -3.42 3.15 14.53
CA ALA A 204 -4.22 4.17 15.18
C ALA A 204 -3.32 5.17 15.88
N LEU A 205 -3.70 6.44 15.86
CA LEU A 205 -2.97 7.52 16.54
C LEU A 205 -3.63 7.86 17.86
N ALA A 206 -2.86 7.86 18.96
CA ALA A 206 -3.34 8.32 20.25
C ALA A 206 -3.78 9.79 20.18
N GLN A 207 -5.05 10.07 20.46
CA GLN A 207 -5.64 11.40 20.31
C GLN A 207 -6.09 12.05 21.62
N ARG A 208 -6.18 11.29 22.72
CA ARG A 208 -6.67 11.79 23.99
C ARG A 208 -5.74 11.50 25.15
N PRO A 209 -5.81 12.35 26.17
CA PRO A 209 -4.65 12.77 26.89
C PRO A 209 -4.33 11.88 28.08
N ARG A 210 -3.60 10.81 27.84
CA ARG A 210 -2.59 10.51 28.84
C ARG A 210 -1.40 11.43 28.53
N PRO A 211 -0.79 12.12 29.50
CA PRO A 211 0.30 13.03 29.24
C PRO A 211 1.41 12.36 28.43
N GLY A 212 1.72 12.92 27.26
CA GLY A 212 2.78 12.43 26.38
C GLY A 212 2.37 11.35 25.36
N GLN A 213 1.10 11.05 25.20
CA GLN A 213 0.59 10.12 24.18
C GLN A 213 0.28 10.79 22.84
N ASP A 214 0.20 12.11 22.78
CA ASP A 214 -0.05 12.84 21.55
C ASP A 214 0.95 12.44 20.46
N ALA A 215 0.45 12.17 19.26
CA ALA A 215 1.24 11.72 18.11
C ALA A 215 2.00 10.39 18.35
N THR A 216 1.43 9.48 19.14
CA THR A 216 1.97 8.14 19.39
C THR A 216 1.11 7.08 18.70
N PRO A 217 1.70 6.18 17.89
CA PRO A 217 0.97 5.07 17.30
C PRO A 217 0.63 4.01 18.35
N ILE A 218 -0.60 3.46 18.33
CA ILE A 218 -1.10 2.53 19.35
C ILE A 218 -1.91 1.34 18.80
N GLY A 219 -2.02 1.19 17.46
CA GLY A 219 -2.84 0.15 16.82
C GLY A 219 -2.28 -1.27 16.94
N ALA A 220 -1.06 -1.44 17.44
CA ALA A 220 -0.39 -2.72 17.56
C ALA A 220 0.58 -2.72 18.75
N TRP A 221 0.93 -3.92 19.21
CA TRP A 221 1.89 -4.12 20.28
C TRP A 221 2.64 -5.44 20.10
N SER A 222 3.94 -5.45 20.40
CA SER A 222 4.74 -6.67 20.42
C SER A 222 5.89 -6.60 21.42
N THR A 223 6.39 -7.77 21.84
CA THR A 223 7.62 -7.89 22.64
C THR A 223 8.53 -8.94 22.04
N ALA A 224 9.85 -8.73 22.16
CA ALA A 224 10.87 -9.66 21.68
C ALA A 224 10.93 -10.98 22.46
N ALA A 225 10.35 -11.03 23.67
CA ALA A 225 10.28 -12.24 24.49
C ALA A 225 9.04 -12.21 25.38
N TYR A 226 8.28 -13.30 25.39
CA TYR A 226 7.20 -13.51 26.32
C TYR A 226 7.72 -13.48 27.77
N ARG A 227 7.07 -12.72 28.65
CA ARG A 227 7.40 -12.55 30.07
C ARG A 227 6.37 -13.28 30.93
N PRO A 228 6.62 -14.55 31.33
CA PRO A 228 5.63 -15.32 32.07
C PRO A 228 5.50 -14.88 33.53
N VAL A 229 4.28 -14.59 33.96
CA VAL A 229 3.93 -14.32 35.38
C VAL A 229 2.66 -15.07 35.74
N PRO A 230 2.37 -15.28 37.05
CA PRO A 230 1.08 -15.80 37.48
C PRO A 230 -0.07 -14.92 36.94
N CYS A 231 -1.16 -15.55 36.46
CA CYS A 231 -2.37 -14.84 36.02
C CYS A 231 -3.14 -14.29 37.24
N ASP A 232 -2.66 -13.20 37.80
CA ASP A 232 -3.23 -12.55 39.01
C ASP A 232 -4.29 -11.51 38.59
N LEU A 233 -5.47 -12.02 38.20
CA LEU A 233 -6.61 -11.21 37.78
C LEU A 233 -7.51 -10.89 39.00
N ASP A 234 -7.95 -9.63 39.10
CA ASP A 234 -8.87 -9.18 40.14
C ASP A 234 -10.28 -9.75 39.91
N VAL A 235 -10.61 -10.83 40.60
CA VAL A 235 -11.93 -11.49 40.51
C VAL A 235 -13.07 -10.67 41.15
N THR A 236 -12.79 -9.52 41.74
CA THR A 236 -13.84 -8.57 42.17
C THR A 236 -14.28 -7.66 41.03
N ASP A 237 -13.45 -7.49 40.02
CA ASP A 237 -13.79 -6.88 38.75
C ASP A 237 -14.53 -7.91 37.87
N PRO A 238 -15.76 -7.61 37.38
CA PRO A 238 -16.54 -8.55 36.57
C PRO A 238 -15.86 -8.95 35.25
N ASP A 239 -15.16 -8.04 34.61
CA ASP A 239 -14.51 -8.28 33.33
C ASP A 239 -13.27 -9.17 33.52
N GLN A 240 -12.40 -8.87 34.49
CA GLN A 240 -11.25 -9.70 34.80
C GLN A 240 -11.67 -11.08 35.35
N LYS A 241 -12.78 -11.15 36.09
CA LYS A 241 -13.37 -12.43 36.50
C LYS A 241 -13.82 -13.25 35.28
N SER A 242 -14.47 -12.63 34.30
CA SER A 242 -14.89 -13.29 33.07
C SER A 242 -13.69 -13.85 32.32
N VAL A 243 -12.58 -13.09 32.21
CA VAL A 243 -11.31 -13.57 31.63
C VAL A 243 -10.77 -14.76 32.40
N LYS A 244 -10.75 -14.70 33.75
CA LYS A 244 -10.25 -15.80 34.59
C LYS A 244 -11.05 -17.09 34.43
N ASP A 245 -12.36 -16.98 34.31
CA ASP A 245 -13.25 -18.12 34.08
C ASP A 245 -12.95 -18.70 32.66
N ALA A 246 -12.84 -17.86 31.63
CA ALA A 246 -12.53 -18.30 30.27
C ALA A 246 -11.14 -18.97 30.16
N ILE A 247 -10.12 -18.45 30.83
CA ILE A 247 -8.77 -19.06 30.89
C ILE A 247 -8.87 -20.46 31.53
N THR A 248 -9.64 -20.59 32.61
CA THR A 248 -9.79 -21.86 33.33
C THR A 248 -10.49 -22.92 32.48
N ASP A 249 -11.55 -22.52 31.77
CA ASP A 249 -12.28 -23.41 30.86
C ASP A 249 -11.40 -23.83 29.68
N ALA A 250 -10.66 -22.89 29.08
CA ALA A 250 -9.72 -23.18 27.99
C ALA A 250 -8.58 -24.12 28.43
N ALA A 251 -8.05 -23.94 29.67
CA ALA A 251 -7.03 -24.83 30.22
C ALA A 251 -7.53 -26.27 30.35
N GLN A 252 -8.80 -26.45 30.78
CA GLN A 252 -9.42 -27.79 30.86
C GLN A 252 -9.61 -28.40 29.48
N MET A 253 -10.08 -27.62 28.49
CA MET A 253 -10.27 -28.12 27.11
C MET A 253 -8.96 -28.52 26.43
N LYS A 254 -7.84 -27.91 26.83
CA LYS A 254 -6.51 -28.15 26.28
C LYS A 254 -5.70 -29.20 27.06
N ASP A 255 -6.27 -29.81 28.11
CA ASP A 255 -5.55 -30.69 29.01
C ASP A 255 -4.27 -30.04 29.60
N ALA A 256 -4.30 -28.72 29.81
CA ALA A 256 -3.17 -27.99 30.34
C ALA A 256 -2.90 -28.33 31.79
N VAL A 257 -1.63 -28.64 32.12
CA VAL A 257 -1.19 -28.93 33.50
C VAL A 257 -0.89 -27.66 34.28
N ALA A 258 -0.60 -26.55 33.59
CA ALA A 258 -0.41 -25.22 34.14
C ALA A 258 -0.65 -24.16 33.07
N PHE A 259 -0.78 -22.91 33.47
CA PHE A 259 -0.78 -21.75 32.60
C PHE A 259 -0.17 -20.55 33.28
N ASP A 260 0.35 -19.61 32.49
CA ASP A 260 0.84 -18.32 32.93
C ASP A 260 0.35 -17.21 31.99
N CYS A 261 0.46 -15.96 32.43
CA CYS A 261 0.07 -14.78 31.67
C CYS A 261 1.28 -13.96 31.25
N LEU A 262 1.13 -13.19 30.15
CA LEU A 262 2.10 -12.20 29.76
C LEU A 262 2.09 -11.04 30.76
N ASP A 263 3.28 -10.65 31.22
CA ASP A 263 3.50 -9.38 31.88
C ASP A 263 3.66 -8.28 30.84
N PHE A 264 2.71 -7.35 30.79
CA PHE A 264 2.79 -6.18 29.89
C PHE A 264 3.69 -5.08 30.45
N ASP A 265 3.87 -4.99 31.78
CA ASP A 265 4.79 -4.02 32.37
C ASP A 265 6.21 -4.58 32.41
N PRO A 266 7.17 -4.01 31.65
CA PRO A 266 8.56 -4.43 31.73
C PRO A 266 9.28 -3.90 33.00
N GLY A 267 8.56 -3.22 33.90
CA GLY A 267 9.06 -2.70 35.17
C GLY A 267 9.13 -3.74 36.29
N ASP A 268 9.02 -3.27 37.53
CA ASP A 268 9.14 -4.14 38.72
C ASP A 268 7.78 -4.74 39.18
N ALA A 269 6.66 -4.23 38.68
CA ALA A 269 5.32 -4.69 39.01
C ALA A 269 4.72 -5.47 37.82
N ALA A 270 4.30 -6.71 38.07
CA ALA A 270 3.65 -7.49 37.03
C ALA A 270 2.24 -6.94 36.72
N ASP A 271 1.92 -6.77 35.45
CA ASP A 271 0.61 -6.42 34.95
C ASP A 271 0.19 -7.35 33.83
N VAL A 272 -0.89 -8.08 33.99
CA VAL A 272 -1.39 -9.09 33.05
C VAL A 272 -2.52 -8.59 32.18
N VAL A 273 -2.88 -7.31 32.27
CA VAL A 273 -3.93 -6.66 31.49
C VAL A 273 -3.37 -5.40 30.84
N SER A 274 -3.52 -5.27 29.54
CA SER A 274 -3.25 -4.03 28.81
C SER A 274 -4.56 -3.38 28.38
N THR A 275 -4.80 -2.15 28.82
CA THR A 275 -6.03 -1.41 28.52
C THR A 275 -5.82 -0.46 27.36
N ILE A 276 -6.68 -0.56 26.34
CA ILE A 276 -6.76 0.35 25.19
C ILE A 276 -8.13 1.02 25.22
N THR A 277 -8.18 2.34 25.28
CA THR A 277 -9.43 3.09 25.17
C THR A 277 -9.78 3.23 23.68
N THR A 278 -10.93 2.70 23.29
CA THR A 278 -11.39 2.63 21.89
C THR A 278 -12.52 3.61 21.61
N LEU A 279 -12.68 3.96 20.33
CA LEU A 279 -13.84 4.66 19.76
C LEU A 279 -14.60 3.69 18.83
N PRO A 280 -15.47 2.84 19.36
CA PRO A 280 -16.13 1.82 18.56
C PRO A 280 -17.01 2.39 17.43
N GLY A 281 -17.37 3.67 17.47
CA GLY A 281 -18.06 4.36 16.38
C GLY A 281 -17.27 4.44 15.08
N GLU A 282 -15.94 4.46 15.16
CA GLU A 282 -15.07 4.53 13.97
C GLU A 282 -15.02 3.19 13.20
N VAL A 283 -15.33 2.08 13.88
CA VAL A 283 -15.39 0.73 13.29
C VAL A 283 -16.81 0.15 13.32
N ALA A 284 -17.81 1.01 13.52
CA ALA A 284 -19.20 0.59 13.58
C ALA A 284 -19.74 0.22 12.20
N THR A 285 -20.25 -1.00 12.06
CA THR A 285 -20.91 -1.49 10.85
C THR A 285 -22.42 -1.27 10.87
N SER A 286 -22.98 -0.94 12.05
CA SER A 286 -24.38 -0.62 12.28
C SER A 286 -24.57 0.21 13.54
N GLU A 287 -25.81 0.66 13.83
CA GLU A 287 -26.15 1.36 15.07
C GLU A 287 -26.01 0.49 16.34
N THR A 288 -25.78 -0.81 16.19
CA THR A 288 -25.74 -1.77 17.30
C THR A 288 -24.46 -2.57 17.38
N GLN A 289 -23.66 -2.60 16.32
CA GLN A 289 -22.45 -3.42 16.24
C GLN A 289 -21.30 -2.68 15.58
N ALA A 290 -20.11 -2.88 16.15
CA ALA A 290 -18.83 -2.57 15.54
C ALA A 290 -17.98 -3.85 15.45
N HIS A 291 -17.03 -3.88 14.52
CA HIS A 291 -16.16 -5.01 14.30
C HIS A 291 -14.70 -4.55 14.36
N LEU A 292 -13.87 -5.35 15.04
CA LEU A 292 -12.45 -5.11 15.17
C LEU A 292 -11.69 -6.40 14.86
N PRO A 293 -11.21 -6.57 13.63
CA PRO A 293 -10.37 -7.70 13.27
C PRO A 293 -9.03 -7.61 14.02
N VAL A 294 -8.60 -8.71 14.64
CA VAL A 294 -7.33 -8.76 15.38
C VAL A 294 -6.57 -10.02 15.00
N THR A 295 -5.30 -9.87 14.65
CA THR A 295 -4.34 -10.97 14.56
C THR A 295 -3.42 -10.94 15.78
N PHE A 296 -3.16 -12.11 16.35
CA PHE A 296 -2.21 -12.35 17.43
C PHE A 296 -1.27 -13.48 17.03
N GLN A 297 0.04 -13.28 17.17
CA GLN A 297 1.03 -14.24 16.70
C GLN A 297 2.19 -14.36 17.69
N TRP A 298 2.96 -15.46 17.55
CA TRP A 298 4.21 -15.67 18.27
C TRP A 298 5.28 -16.29 17.38
N ALA A 299 6.56 -16.08 17.73
CA ALA A 299 7.70 -16.47 16.90
C ALA A 299 8.02 -17.97 17.02
N GLU A 300 7.23 -18.80 16.37
CA GLU A 300 7.48 -20.21 16.02
C GLU A 300 7.24 -20.41 14.54
N ALA A 301 7.79 -21.48 13.96
CA ALA A 301 7.62 -21.78 12.54
C ALA A 301 6.16 -22.04 12.18
N PHE A 302 5.71 -21.49 11.05
CA PHE A 302 4.32 -21.63 10.60
C PHE A 302 4.00 -23.05 10.11
N GLY A 303 4.95 -23.75 9.50
CA GLY A 303 4.72 -25.00 8.82
C GLY A 303 4.35 -24.81 7.35
N GLY A 304 4.73 -25.74 6.48
CA GLY A 304 4.56 -25.63 5.02
C GLY A 304 3.10 -25.64 4.56
N PRO A 305 2.81 -25.15 3.35
CA PRO A 305 1.46 -25.12 2.78
C PRO A 305 0.80 -26.51 2.75
N GLY A 306 -0.34 -26.65 3.43
CA GLY A 306 -1.10 -27.89 3.49
C GLY A 306 -0.66 -28.89 4.58
N GLU A 307 0.28 -28.50 5.43
CA GLU A 307 0.71 -29.27 6.60
C GLU A 307 -0.02 -28.80 7.88
N THR A 308 -0.09 -29.67 8.88
CA THR A 308 -0.50 -29.22 10.22
C THR A 308 0.64 -28.41 10.82
N GLY A 309 0.34 -27.22 11.33
CA GLY A 309 1.35 -26.37 11.97
C GLY A 309 2.16 -27.11 13.03
N THR A 310 3.40 -26.70 13.20
CA THR A 310 4.39 -27.37 14.09
C THR A 310 4.64 -26.63 15.40
N ALA A 311 3.94 -25.52 15.65
CA ALA A 311 4.09 -24.73 16.86
C ALA A 311 3.80 -25.59 18.11
N ALA A 312 4.77 -25.67 19.01
CA ALA A 312 4.69 -26.40 20.26
C ALA A 312 4.04 -25.58 21.37
N ALA A 313 4.28 -24.27 21.38
CA ALA A 313 3.68 -23.37 22.36
C ALA A 313 2.21 -23.11 22.03
N ARG A 314 1.39 -23.01 23.07
CA ARG A 314 -0.05 -22.78 22.95
C ARG A 314 -0.41 -21.48 23.64
N PHE A 315 -0.55 -20.43 22.82
CA PHE A 315 -0.98 -19.13 23.29
C PHE A 315 -2.43 -18.83 22.90
N GLU A 316 -3.10 -18.06 23.75
CA GLU A 316 -4.39 -17.43 23.46
C GLU A 316 -4.39 -15.97 23.90
N MET A 317 -5.12 -15.15 23.18
CA MET A 317 -5.40 -13.76 23.50
C MET A 317 -6.87 -13.64 23.87
N PHE A 318 -7.12 -13.13 25.07
CA PHE A 318 -8.45 -12.82 25.58
C PHE A 318 -8.67 -11.32 25.52
N VAL A 319 -9.84 -10.92 25.07
CA VAL A 319 -10.24 -9.52 24.94
C VAL A 319 -11.58 -9.33 25.63
N THR A 320 -11.68 -8.29 26.45
CA THR A 320 -12.97 -7.83 26.98
C THR A 320 -13.19 -6.39 26.58
N PHE A 321 -14.41 -6.06 26.19
CA PHE A 321 -14.89 -4.69 26.13
C PHE A 321 -15.70 -4.43 27.39
N ALA A 322 -15.47 -3.31 28.06
CA ALA A 322 -16.03 -3.03 29.38
C ALA A 322 -17.51 -3.39 29.49
N GLY A 323 -17.83 -4.35 30.38
CA GLY A 323 -19.20 -4.84 30.62
C GLY A 323 -19.78 -5.77 29.54
N GLN A 324 -19.03 -6.20 28.51
CA GLN A 324 -19.55 -7.03 27.41
C GLN A 324 -19.13 -8.51 27.48
N GLY A 325 -18.34 -8.88 28.47
CA GLY A 325 -17.81 -10.25 28.62
C GLY A 325 -16.57 -10.51 27.79
N THR A 326 -16.05 -11.73 27.86
CA THR A 326 -14.77 -12.12 27.29
C THR A 326 -14.96 -12.72 25.90
N GLN A 327 -14.18 -12.25 24.94
CA GLN A 327 -13.99 -12.85 23.63
C GLN A 327 -12.57 -13.46 23.54
N VAL A 328 -12.43 -14.52 22.78
CA VAL A 328 -11.14 -15.19 22.56
C VAL A 328 -10.76 -14.98 21.11
N VAL A 329 -9.53 -14.51 20.87
CA VAL A 329 -8.99 -14.46 19.51
C VAL A 329 -8.72 -15.89 19.05
N ALA A 330 -9.54 -16.38 18.12
CA ALA A 330 -9.71 -17.79 17.83
C ALA A 330 -8.53 -18.41 17.08
N THR A 331 -8.36 -19.72 17.23
CA THR A 331 -7.49 -20.54 16.40
C THR A 331 -8.17 -20.79 15.06
N LEU A 332 -7.55 -20.38 13.95
CA LEU A 332 -8.03 -20.72 12.60
C LEU A 332 -7.56 -22.11 12.17
N VAL A 333 -6.29 -22.43 12.42
CA VAL A 333 -5.70 -23.73 12.11
C VAL A 333 -4.85 -24.19 13.29
N GLU A 334 -5.07 -25.41 13.76
CA GLU A 334 -4.31 -26.00 14.86
C GLU A 334 -2.83 -26.14 14.49
N GLY A 335 -1.95 -25.80 15.46
CA GLY A 335 -0.50 -25.91 15.32
C GLY A 335 0.17 -24.75 14.59
N TYR A 336 -0.59 -23.78 14.07
CA TYR A 336 0.00 -22.55 13.56
C TYR A 336 0.18 -21.52 14.69
N PRO A 337 1.26 -20.73 14.68
CA PRO A 337 1.55 -19.71 15.71
C PRO A 337 0.76 -18.42 15.47
N VAL A 338 -0.51 -18.55 15.09
CA VAL A 338 -1.41 -17.42 14.80
C VAL A 338 -2.80 -17.66 15.36
N ARG A 339 -3.43 -16.56 15.80
CA ARG A 339 -4.82 -16.46 16.17
C ARG A 339 -5.42 -15.27 15.46
N TYR A 340 -6.63 -15.41 14.94
CA TYR A 340 -7.34 -14.34 14.28
C TYR A 340 -8.82 -14.37 14.64
N SER A 341 -9.39 -13.21 14.89
CA SER A 341 -10.84 -13.05 15.07
C SER A 341 -11.26 -11.66 14.65
N ASP A 342 -12.44 -11.57 14.09
CA ASP A 342 -13.19 -10.35 13.97
C ASP A 342 -14.00 -10.17 15.26
N LEU A 343 -13.49 -9.35 16.18
CA LEU A 343 -14.11 -9.10 17.49
C LEU A 343 -15.37 -8.26 17.30
N THR A 344 -16.46 -8.67 17.94
CA THR A 344 -17.74 -7.97 17.87
C THR A 344 -17.92 -7.10 19.10
N ILE A 345 -18.20 -5.81 18.90
CA ILE A 345 -18.45 -4.83 19.95
C ILE A 345 -19.92 -4.45 19.91
N ASP A 346 -20.64 -4.63 21.02
CA ASP A 346 -22.00 -4.10 21.15
C ASP A 346 -21.95 -2.59 21.43
N VAL A 347 -22.39 -1.81 20.47
CA VAL A 347 -22.45 -0.34 20.55
C VAL A 347 -23.87 0.18 20.79
N THR A 348 -24.80 -0.71 21.16
CA THR A 348 -26.18 -0.35 21.46
C THR A 348 -26.25 0.71 22.57
N GLY A 349 -26.76 1.88 22.24
CA GLY A 349 -26.88 3.01 23.17
C GLY A 349 -25.58 3.78 23.42
N LEU A 350 -24.45 3.34 22.85
CA LEU A 350 -23.19 4.10 22.83
C LEU A 350 -23.14 5.06 21.64
N MET A 351 -23.78 4.69 20.52
CA MET A 351 -23.79 5.50 19.31
C MET A 351 -24.71 6.73 19.47
N ASN A 352 -24.15 7.90 19.16
CA ASN A 352 -24.96 9.11 19.05
C ASN A 352 -25.69 9.12 17.68
N PRO A 353 -27.04 9.11 17.65
CA PRO A 353 -27.79 8.99 16.41
C PRO A 353 -27.69 10.24 15.49
N THR A 354 -27.11 11.34 15.98
CA THR A 354 -27.02 12.60 15.23
C THR A 354 -25.67 12.79 14.52
N ASP A 355 -24.60 12.21 15.03
CA ASP A 355 -23.25 12.38 14.49
C ASP A 355 -22.49 11.05 14.30
N LEU A 356 -23.14 9.90 14.60
CA LEU A 356 -22.56 8.56 14.49
C LEU A 356 -21.28 8.36 15.32
N THR A 357 -21.04 9.21 16.32
CA THR A 357 -19.95 8.99 17.28
C THR A 357 -20.43 8.08 18.41
N ALA A 358 -19.56 7.24 18.93
CA ALA A 358 -19.82 6.46 20.13
C ALA A 358 -19.04 7.02 21.32
N ASP A 359 -19.54 6.77 22.53
CA ASP A 359 -18.76 7.00 23.74
C ASP A 359 -17.52 6.09 23.75
N GLU A 360 -16.50 6.50 24.48
CA GLU A 360 -15.29 5.69 24.69
C GLU A 360 -15.61 4.37 25.39
N LEU A 361 -14.90 3.32 24.99
CA LEU A 361 -15.03 1.99 25.58
C LEU A 361 -13.65 1.39 25.79
N ASP A 362 -13.38 0.91 26.98
CA ASP A 362 -12.12 0.23 27.25
C ASP A 362 -12.13 -1.21 26.73
N MET A 363 -11.10 -1.53 25.95
CA MET A 363 -10.71 -2.86 25.51
C MET A 363 -9.55 -3.34 26.37
N ASN A 364 -9.72 -4.45 27.07
CA ASN A 364 -8.70 -5.05 27.90
C ASN A 364 -8.17 -6.32 27.24
N VAL A 365 -6.85 -6.42 27.13
CA VAL A 365 -6.13 -7.54 26.51
C VAL A 365 -5.40 -8.33 27.56
N THR A 366 -5.56 -9.67 27.56
CA THR A 366 -4.79 -10.62 28.37
C THR A 366 -4.27 -11.73 27.46
N ILE A 367 -2.95 -12.02 27.50
CA ILE A 367 -2.32 -13.08 26.72
C ILE A 367 -1.86 -14.19 27.65
N VAL A 368 -2.25 -15.42 27.33
CA VAL A 368 -2.06 -16.62 28.16
C VAL A 368 -1.29 -17.67 27.40
N ARG A 369 -0.31 -18.29 28.06
CA ARG A 369 0.36 -19.49 27.59
C ARG A 369 -0.10 -20.71 28.38
N TYR A 370 -0.46 -21.78 27.67
CA TYR A 370 -0.86 -23.06 28.27
C TYR A 370 0.28 -24.07 28.19
N LEU A 371 0.55 -24.72 29.30
CA LEU A 371 1.59 -25.73 29.46
C LEU A 371 0.92 -27.09 29.62
N ASP A 372 1.09 -27.98 28.65
CA ASP A 372 0.52 -29.35 28.68
C ASP A 372 1.58 -30.44 28.86
N GLY A 373 2.83 -30.05 29.10
CA GLY A 373 3.98 -30.94 29.23
C GLY A 373 4.59 -31.36 27.89
N THR A 374 4.13 -30.81 26.76
CA THR A 374 4.77 -30.99 25.44
C THR A 374 6.17 -30.38 25.48
N PRO A 375 7.23 -31.10 25.04
CA PRO A 375 8.57 -30.52 24.94
C PRO A 375 8.58 -29.27 24.03
N GLY A 376 9.12 -28.17 24.52
CA GLY A 376 9.20 -26.91 23.78
C GLY A 376 7.97 -26.00 23.98
N ALA A 377 6.92 -26.44 24.71
CA ALA A 377 5.77 -25.57 25.02
C ALA A 377 6.09 -24.45 26.03
N ASP A 378 7.19 -24.56 26.75
CA ASP A 378 7.65 -23.63 27.78
C ASP A 378 8.60 -22.53 27.26
N ILE A 379 8.72 -22.37 25.94
CA ILE A 379 9.52 -21.31 25.34
C ILE A 379 8.94 -19.91 25.62
N THR A 380 9.80 -18.91 25.53
CA THR A 380 9.45 -17.50 25.65
C THR A 380 9.72 -16.75 24.34
N PRO A 381 8.95 -17.03 23.29
CA PRO A 381 9.16 -16.41 21.97
C PRO A 381 8.78 -14.93 21.98
N ALA A 382 9.12 -14.20 20.90
CA ALA A 382 8.46 -12.95 20.63
C ALA A 382 6.97 -13.18 20.44
N VAL A 383 6.14 -12.26 20.92
CA VAL A 383 4.68 -12.28 20.75
C VAL A 383 4.19 -10.89 20.36
N GLY A 384 3.10 -10.80 19.59
CA GLY A 384 2.53 -9.52 19.20
C GLY A 384 1.12 -9.65 18.66
N TRP A 385 0.40 -8.56 18.67
CA TRP A 385 -0.92 -8.43 18.07
C TRP A 385 -1.04 -7.15 17.28
N ILE A 386 -1.91 -7.17 16.27
CA ILE A 386 -2.26 -6.04 15.42
C ILE A 386 -3.78 -6.00 15.29
N ALA A 387 -4.37 -4.83 15.52
CA ALA A 387 -5.75 -4.56 15.15
C ALA A 387 -5.78 -4.10 13.68
N LEU A 388 -6.48 -4.86 12.85
CA LEU A 388 -6.56 -4.67 11.40
C LEU A 388 -7.79 -3.81 11.04
N ALA A 389 -8.02 -2.74 11.81
CA ALA A 389 -9.14 -1.85 11.60
C ALA A 389 -8.79 -0.82 10.52
N ASP A 390 -9.59 -0.76 9.48
CA ASP A 390 -9.55 0.28 8.48
C ASP A 390 -10.17 1.56 9.04
N GLY A 391 -9.33 2.42 9.63
CA GLY A 391 -9.80 3.69 10.14
C GLY A 391 -8.77 4.39 11.02
N PRO A 392 -8.63 5.72 10.87
CA PRO A 392 -7.51 6.42 11.49
C PRO A 392 -7.59 6.54 13.01
N GLN A 393 -8.71 6.20 13.65
CA GLN A 393 -8.98 6.65 15.01
C GLN A 393 -9.85 5.72 15.86
N TRP A 394 -9.83 4.41 15.58
CA TRP A 394 -10.59 3.44 16.36
C TRP A 394 -10.12 3.37 17.83
N ALA A 395 -8.90 3.78 18.15
CA ALA A 395 -8.34 3.84 19.49
C ALA A 395 -7.71 5.21 19.78
N VAL A 396 -7.84 5.70 21.00
CA VAL A 396 -7.42 7.05 21.39
C VAL A 396 -6.35 7.07 22.47
N SER A 397 -6.22 6.01 23.26
CA SER A 397 -5.15 5.85 24.23
C SER A 397 -4.88 4.36 24.51
N ALA A 398 -3.67 4.04 24.93
CA ALA A 398 -3.28 2.72 25.39
C ALA A 398 -2.47 2.85 26.68
N GLU A 399 -2.58 1.91 27.59
CA GLU A 399 -1.83 1.89 28.83
C GLU A 399 -0.34 1.72 28.56
N TYR A 400 0.02 0.72 27.77
CA TYR A 400 1.37 0.46 27.30
C TYR A 400 1.53 1.00 25.87
N TRP A 401 1.73 2.32 25.74
CA TRP A 401 1.66 3.08 24.48
C TRP A 401 3.03 3.50 23.92
N ARG A 402 4.10 3.15 24.59
CA ARG A 402 5.47 3.36 24.10
C ARG A 402 6.34 2.19 24.47
N SER A 403 7.37 1.97 23.67
CA SER A 403 8.35 0.94 24.00
C SER A 403 8.98 1.20 25.37
N GLN A 404 8.90 0.21 26.21
CA GLN A 404 9.60 0.18 27.50
C GLN A 404 10.47 -1.08 27.48
N GLY A 405 11.79 -0.89 27.29
CA GLY A 405 12.68 -2.03 27.11
C GLY A 405 12.52 -2.70 25.73
N PRO A 406 12.17 -3.99 25.64
CA PRO A 406 12.11 -4.74 24.38
C PRO A 406 10.77 -4.62 23.63
N ASP A 407 9.81 -3.84 24.14
CA ASP A 407 8.48 -3.75 23.55
C ASP A 407 8.43 -2.75 22.40
N ASP A 408 7.70 -3.09 21.34
CA ASP A 408 7.40 -2.24 20.21
C ASP A 408 5.91 -1.93 20.17
N VAL A 409 5.56 -0.66 20.02
CA VAL A 409 4.18 -0.18 20.01
C VAL A 409 3.87 0.48 18.68
N GLY A 410 2.70 0.16 18.11
CA GLY A 410 2.18 0.75 16.90
C GLY A 410 2.79 0.24 15.59
N ARG A 411 3.72 -0.70 15.62
CA ARG A 411 4.31 -1.29 14.43
C ARG A 411 3.38 -2.35 13.86
N SER A 412 2.88 -2.14 12.63
CA SER A 412 1.72 -2.87 12.12
C SER A 412 1.86 -3.38 10.68
N ILE A 413 3.04 -3.25 10.05
CA ILE A 413 3.30 -3.89 8.76
C ILE A 413 3.40 -5.40 8.97
N LEU A 414 2.59 -6.19 8.22
CA LEU A 414 2.35 -7.61 8.42
C LEU A 414 2.68 -8.41 7.15
N GLY A 415 3.14 -9.65 7.30
CA GLY A 415 3.25 -10.61 6.23
C GLY A 415 4.13 -10.15 5.06
N HIS A 416 3.71 -10.46 3.85
CA HIS A 416 4.46 -10.10 2.63
C HIS A 416 4.58 -8.59 2.38
N ASN A 417 3.72 -7.78 3.00
CA ASN A 417 3.84 -6.31 2.95
C ASN A 417 5.14 -5.81 3.59
N GLY A 418 5.72 -6.63 4.48
CA GLY A 418 7.04 -6.42 5.07
C GLY A 418 8.19 -7.12 4.38
N ALA A 419 7.96 -7.81 3.26
CA ALA A 419 8.97 -8.61 2.56
C ALA A 419 10.23 -7.79 2.22
N PRO A 420 11.44 -8.34 2.46
CA PRO A 420 12.68 -7.64 2.12
C PRO A 420 12.76 -7.27 0.63
N ALA A 421 12.20 -8.11 -0.23
CA ALA A 421 12.25 -7.97 -1.69
C ALA A 421 11.15 -7.06 -2.27
N ALA A 422 10.20 -6.60 -1.47
CA ALA A 422 9.13 -5.69 -1.90
C ALA A 422 9.48 -4.22 -1.63
N ILE A 423 8.98 -3.31 -2.45
CA ILE A 423 8.92 -1.88 -2.17
C ILE A 423 7.61 -1.62 -1.45
N THR A 424 7.66 -1.40 -0.15
CA THR A 424 6.48 -1.16 0.69
C THR A 424 6.12 0.31 0.68
N VAL A 425 4.86 0.62 0.35
CA VAL A 425 4.39 1.99 0.11
C VAL A 425 3.45 2.44 1.24
N ALA A 426 3.82 3.49 1.95
CA ALA A 426 2.97 4.18 2.92
C ALA A 426 2.12 5.27 2.24
N ALA A 427 1.11 5.80 2.94
CA ALA A 427 0.14 6.74 2.38
C ALA A 427 0.19 8.14 3.00
N THR A 428 -0.03 9.15 2.16
CA THR A 428 -0.31 10.54 2.53
C THR A 428 -1.41 11.12 1.64
N GLY A 429 -2.28 11.94 2.20
CA GLY A 429 -3.45 12.45 1.47
C GLY A 429 -3.12 13.46 0.36
N VAL A 430 -3.96 13.50 -0.69
CA VAL A 430 -3.90 14.48 -1.81
C VAL A 430 -4.48 15.86 -1.46
N THR A 431 -4.74 16.17 -0.21
CA THR A 431 -5.33 17.45 0.22
C THR A 431 -4.27 18.51 0.51
N ASP A 432 -4.67 19.79 0.64
CA ASP A 432 -3.77 20.91 0.94
C ASP A 432 -2.96 20.75 2.25
N ASP A 433 -3.39 19.87 3.13
CA ASP A 433 -2.71 19.52 4.38
C ASP A 433 -2.00 18.15 4.20
N VAL A 434 -1.00 18.11 3.34
CA VAL A 434 -0.23 16.91 3.03
C VAL A 434 0.50 16.42 4.28
N ARG A 435 -0.05 15.41 4.92
CA ARG A 435 0.50 14.72 6.10
C ARG A 435 0.33 13.23 5.94
N ILE A 436 1.23 12.45 6.54
CA ILE A 436 1.05 11.00 6.55
C ILE A 436 -0.32 10.66 7.12
N ASP A 437 -1.01 9.74 6.48
CA ASP A 437 -2.29 9.26 6.97
C ASP A 437 -2.08 8.38 8.21
N THR A 438 -2.82 8.70 9.26
CA THR A 438 -2.58 8.13 10.61
C THR A 438 -2.94 6.64 10.72
N TYR A 439 -3.62 6.09 9.72
CA TYR A 439 -3.86 4.65 9.59
C TYR A 439 -2.72 3.92 8.88
N SER A 440 -1.88 4.61 8.10
CA SER A 440 -0.79 3.97 7.35
C SER A 440 0.11 3.16 8.29
N SER A 441 0.26 1.87 7.99
CA SER A 441 1.00 0.94 8.84
C SER A 441 2.48 1.29 8.94
N LEU A 442 3.07 0.95 10.08
CA LEU A 442 4.40 1.37 10.50
C LEU A 442 5.35 0.19 10.62
N GLY A 443 6.62 0.43 10.26
CA GLY A 443 7.73 -0.46 10.47
C GLY A 443 8.54 -0.15 11.75
N PRO A 444 9.76 -0.71 11.86
CA PRO A 444 10.32 -1.72 10.98
C PRO A 444 9.68 -3.10 11.18
N VAL A 445 9.85 -3.99 10.22
CA VAL A 445 9.49 -5.41 10.38
C VAL A 445 10.66 -6.14 11.05
N ARG A 446 10.34 -7.14 11.89
CA ARG A 446 11.37 -7.94 12.59
C ARG A 446 11.11 -9.42 12.44
N TYR A 447 12.05 -10.12 11.82
CA TYR A 447 12.03 -11.58 11.73
C TYR A 447 12.90 -12.19 12.81
N PHE A 448 12.34 -13.10 13.59
CA PHE A 448 13.02 -13.91 14.61
C PHE A 448 13.35 -15.30 14.09
N LEU A 449 12.82 -15.64 12.92
CA LEU A 449 12.98 -16.90 12.22
C LEU A 449 13.41 -16.59 10.78
N GLY A 450 14.25 -17.46 10.23
CA GLY A 450 14.59 -17.43 8.81
C GLY A 450 13.42 -17.85 7.92
N PRO A 451 13.66 -17.89 6.59
CA PRO A 451 12.65 -18.36 5.66
C PRO A 451 12.19 -19.78 5.99
N GLU A 452 10.94 -20.05 5.72
CA GLU A 452 10.38 -21.38 5.86
C GLU A 452 10.96 -22.32 4.80
N ASP A 453 11.30 -23.54 5.20
CA ASP A 453 11.68 -24.63 4.29
C ASP A 453 10.40 -25.33 3.80
N ASP A 454 10.02 -25.12 2.54
CA ASP A 454 8.81 -25.66 1.93
C ASP A 454 8.68 -27.20 2.03
N ALA A 455 9.80 -27.92 2.18
CA ALA A 455 9.79 -29.37 2.23
C ALA A 455 9.55 -29.93 3.64
N THR A 456 9.92 -29.17 4.67
CA THR A 456 9.89 -29.62 6.08
C THR A 456 8.95 -28.81 6.96
N GLY A 457 8.46 -27.67 6.50
CA GLY A 457 7.63 -26.74 7.29
C GLY A 457 8.37 -26.18 8.52
N THR A 458 9.70 -26.18 8.49
CA THR A 458 10.52 -25.67 9.58
C THR A 458 11.18 -24.35 9.20
N ALA A 459 11.44 -23.50 10.17
CA ALA A 459 12.25 -22.30 10.02
C ALA A 459 13.31 -22.23 11.11
N GLU A 460 14.53 -21.84 10.76
CA GLU A 460 15.62 -21.71 11.71
C GLU A 460 15.40 -20.45 12.57
N ARG A 461 15.53 -20.58 13.89
CA ARG A 461 15.54 -19.41 14.77
C ARG A 461 16.84 -18.64 14.59
N LEU A 462 16.71 -17.35 14.29
CA LEU A 462 17.84 -16.45 14.15
C LEU A 462 18.48 -16.16 15.53
N ALA A 463 19.81 -16.03 15.56
CA ALA A 463 20.55 -15.67 16.79
C ALA A 463 20.21 -14.25 17.27
N GLU A 464 20.01 -13.34 16.33
CA GLU A 464 19.52 -11.97 16.52
C GLU A 464 18.41 -11.73 15.51
N PRO A 465 17.38 -10.95 15.83
CA PRO A 465 16.32 -10.62 14.89
C PRO A 465 16.86 -9.89 13.67
N GLU A 466 16.42 -10.27 12.48
CA GLU A 466 16.59 -9.46 11.27
C GLU A 466 15.65 -8.28 11.32
N VAL A 467 16.17 -7.07 11.16
CA VAL A 467 15.40 -5.83 11.15
C VAL A 467 15.33 -5.30 9.72
N ILE A 468 14.13 -5.25 9.17
CA ILE A 468 13.86 -4.82 7.80
C ILE A 468 13.26 -3.42 7.86
N ALA A 469 13.97 -2.45 7.28
CA ALA A 469 13.51 -1.07 7.21
C ALA A 469 12.30 -0.97 6.28
N LYS A 470 11.15 -0.66 6.83
CA LYS A 470 9.86 -0.46 6.16
C LYS A 470 9.11 0.69 6.84
N PRO A 471 8.20 1.38 6.12
CA PRO A 471 7.97 1.30 4.68
C PRO A 471 9.20 1.73 3.88
N THR A 472 9.22 1.47 2.54
CA THR A 472 10.34 1.89 1.68
C THR A 472 10.20 3.36 1.27
N VAL A 473 8.99 3.74 0.82
CA VAL A 473 8.66 5.10 0.35
C VAL A 473 7.23 5.46 0.74
N LEU A 474 6.92 6.75 0.60
CA LEU A 474 5.59 7.33 0.78
C LEU A 474 5.01 7.72 -0.59
N SER A 475 3.71 7.48 -0.82
CA SER A 475 2.99 7.99 -1.98
C SER A 475 1.63 8.56 -1.57
N VAL A 476 0.87 9.11 -2.52
CA VAL A 476 -0.38 9.80 -2.23
C VAL A 476 -1.59 8.88 -2.32
N ASP A 477 -2.57 9.09 -1.44
CA ASP A 477 -3.87 8.46 -1.47
C ASP A 477 -5.01 9.49 -1.57
N GLY A 478 -6.26 9.05 -1.39
CA GLY A 478 -7.42 9.95 -1.47
C GLY A 478 -7.70 10.48 -2.87
N SER A 479 -7.11 9.87 -3.90
CA SER A 479 -7.34 10.23 -5.30
C SER A 479 -8.76 9.89 -5.74
N ARG A 480 -9.33 10.73 -6.64
CA ARG A 480 -10.68 10.54 -7.17
C ARG A 480 -10.75 9.41 -8.17
N GLN A 481 -11.85 8.64 -8.11
CA GLN A 481 -12.15 7.51 -8.97
C GLN A 481 -13.67 7.28 -9.10
N THR A 482 -14.09 6.34 -9.94
CA THR A 482 -15.50 6.03 -10.19
C THR A 482 -15.83 4.52 -10.12
N ALA A 483 -14.83 3.68 -9.82
CA ALA A 483 -15.00 2.24 -9.79
C ALA A 483 -15.78 1.75 -8.58
N THR A 484 -15.51 2.35 -7.42
CA THR A 484 -16.06 1.88 -6.14
C THR A 484 -16.49 3.04 -5.25
N SER A 485 -17.50 2.79 -4.43
CA SER A 485 -17.89 3.66 -3.32
C SER A 485 -17.19 3.28 -1.99
N PHE A 486 -16.23 2.39 -2.05
CA PHE A 486 -15.43 1.97 -0.91
C PHE A 486 -14.80 3.17 -0.19
N GLY A 487 -14.83 3.15 1.15
CA GLY A 487 -14.47 4.31 1.99
C GLY A 487 -15.66 5.20 2.36
N GLY A 488 -16.87 4.94 1.85
CA GLY A 488 -18.16 5.39 2.38
C GLY A 488 -18.41 6.89 2.37
N LYS A 489 -17.56 7.73 1.74
CA LYS A 489 -17.78 9.18 1.68
C LYS A 489 -18.60 9.55 0.46
N ALA A 490 -19.64 10.37 0.68
CA ALA A 490 -20.43 10.92 -0.41
C ALA A 490 -19.54 11.68 -1.41
N PRO A 491 -19.91 11.67 -2.70
CA PRO A 491 -19.16 12.37 -3.73
C PRO A 491 -19.04 13.86 -3.41
N GLU A 492 -17.81 14.37 -3.35
CA GLU A 492 -17.54 15.78 -2.99
C GLU A 492 -17.79 16.73 -4.16
N THR A 493 -17.63 16.25 -5.40
CA THR A 493 -17.60 17.12 -6.58
C THR A 493 -18.63 16.78 -7.64
N ALA A 494 -18.93 15.50 -7.83
CA ALA A 494 -19.91 15.02 -8.81
C ALA A 494 -20.51 13.68 -8.36
N PRO A 495 -21.80 13.39 -8.68
CA PRO A 495 -22.36 12.07 -8.45
C PRO A 495 -21.53 10.98 -9.12
N GLY A 496 -21.25 9.88 -8.41
CA GLY A 496 -20.49 8.75 -8.93
C GLY A 496 -18.98 8.92 -8.89
N VAL A 497 -18.46 10.05 -8.40
CA VAL A 497 -17.02 10.25 -8.16
C VAL A 497 -16.75 10.14 -6.67
N TRP A 498 -15.87 9.22 -6.30
CA TRP A 498 -15.49 8.88 -4.93
C TRP A 498 -14.00 9.13 -4.71
N ARG A 499 -13.58 9.18 -3.45
CA ARG A 499 -12.15 9.17 -3.12
C ARG A 499 -11.72 7.78 -2.70
N PHE A 500 -10.59 7.34 -3.21
CA PHE A 500 -9.96 6.08 -2.86
C PHE A 500 -8.83 6.35 -1.86
N TYR A 501 -9.12 6.08 -0.60
CA TYR A 501 -8.17 6.21 0.50
C TYR A 501 -7.41 4.91 0.74
N GLY A 502 -6.35 4.97 1.54
CA GLY A 502 -5.56 3.83 1.95
C GLY A 502 -4.23 3.70 1.24
N THR A 503 -3.35 2.91 1.82
CA THR A 503 -2.11 2.48 1.17
C THR A 503 -2.39 1.71 -0.13
N SER A 504 -3.61 1.15 -0.27
CA SER A 504 -4.17 0.56 -1.49
C SER A 504 -4.24 1.54 -2.67
N SER A 505 -4.49 2.83 -2.41
CA SER A 505 -4.47 3.89 -3.43
C SER A 505 -3.05 4.38 -3.72
N ALA A 506 -2.23 4.51 -2.68
CA ALA A 506 -0.86 5.03 -2.77
C ALA A 506 0.06 4.10 -3.58
N THR A 507 -0.09 2.78 -3.42
CA THR A 507 0.77 1.77 -4.05
C THR A 507 0.68 1.75 -5.58
N PRO A 508 -0.50 1.69 -6.22
CA PRO A 508 -0.60 1.71 -7.68
C PRO A 508 -0.12 3.03 -8.27
N ILE A 509 -0.25 4.15 -7.56
CA ILE A 509 0.28 5.45 -7.98
C ILE A 509 1.82 5.42 -8.00
N ALA A 510 2.47 4.89 -6.96
CA ALA A 510 3.93 4.70 -6.95
C ALA A 510 4.38 3.74 -8.05
N GLY A 511 3.67 2.62 -8.25
CA GLY A 511 3.95 1.67 -9.33
C GLY A 511 3.83 2.27 -10.74
N ALA A 512 2.90 3.20 -10.91
CA ALA A 512 2.77 3.93 -12.18
C ALA A 512 3.96 4.88 -12.42
N VAL A 513 4.50 5.52 -11.38
CA VAL A 513 5.74 6.31 -11.48
C VAL A 513 6.93 5.42 -11.86
N VAL A 514 7.00 4.21 -11.31
CA VAL A 514 7.99 3.19 -11.72
C VAL A 514 7.83 2.83 -13.21
N ALA A 515 6.59 2.67 -13.69
CA ALA A 515 6.36 2.39 -15.11
C ALA A 515 6.84 3.53 -16.04
N LEU A 516 6.74 4.80 -15.63
CA LEU A 516 7.33 5.92 -16.37
C LEU A 516 8.87 5.81 -16.42
N ALA A 517 9.51 5.42 -15.30
CA ALA A 517 10.96 5.24 -15.25
C ALA A 517 11.44 4.08 -16.13
N LEU A 518 10.74 2.94 -16.11
CA LEU A 518 11.04 1.78 -16.96
C LEU A 518 10.81 2.04 -18.45
N GLN A 519 9.87 2.92 -18.82
CA GLN A 519 9.75 3.38 -20.21
C GLN A 519 10.97 4.20 -20.61
N LEU A 520 11.49 5.05 -19.73
CA LEU A 520 12.65 5.89 -20.02
C LEU A 520 13.93 5.05 -20.11
N ASP A 521 14.10 4.08 -19.22
CA ASP A 521 15.21 3.10 -19.23
C ASP A 521 14.69 1.67 -18.93
N PRO A 522 14.45 0.86 -19.99
CA PRO A 522 13.97 -0.50 -19.84
C PRO A 522 15.00 -1.49 -19.25
N ASP A 523 16.26 -1.09 -19.11
CA ASP A 523 17.33 -1.93 -18.58
C ASP A 523 17.47 -1.80 -17.05
N LEU A 524 16.69 -0.93 -16.38
CA LEU A 524 16.67 -0.81 -14.93
C LEU A 524 16.24 -2.12 -14.28
N THR A 525 17.06 -2.60 -13.36
CA THR A 525 16.71 -3.73 -12.51
C THR A 525 15.81 -3.30 -11.34
N PRO A 526 15.07 -4.21 -10.69
CA PRO A 526 14.31 -3.87 -9.50
C PRO A 526 15.15 -3.26 -8.36
N ASP A 527 16.44 -3.62 -8.27
CA ASP A 527 17.37 -3.02 -7.30
C ASP A 527 17.71 -1.58 -7.67
N ASP A 528 17.90 -1.30 -8.97
CA ASP A 528 18.12 0.06 -9.46
C ASP A 528 16.88 0.93 -9.20
N VAL A 529 15.69 0.40 -9.50
CA VAL A 529 14.42 1.10 -9.27
C VAL A 529 14.25 1.48 -7.80
N GLU A 530 14.40 0.53 -6.87
CA GLU A 530 14.28 0.80 -5.43
C GLU A 530 15.33 1.81 -4.96
N SER A 531 16.58 1.64 -5.42
CA SER A 531 17.68 2.56 -5.09
C SER A 531 17.41 3.97 -5.58
N LEU A 532 16.92 4.13 -6.81
CA LEU A 532 16.61 5.43 -7.41
C LEU A 532 15.39 6.07 -6.73
N LEU A 533 14.32 5.31 -6.49
CA LEU A 533 13.14 5.81 -5.75
C LEU A 533 13.53 6.37 -4.39
N THR A 534 14.32 5.62 -3.63
CA THR A 534 14.73 6.04 -2.28
C THR A 534 15.70 7.23 -2.30
N GLN A 535 16.59 7.33 -3.28
CA GLN A 535 17.54 8.45 -3.40
C GLN A 535 16.88 9.75 -3.88
N THR A 536 15.78 9.67 -4.62
CA THR A 536 15.10 10.81 -5.23
C THR A 536 13.82 11.21 -4.49
N ALA A 537 13.41 10.44 -3.49
CA ALA A 537 12.26 10.75 -2.66
C ALA A 537 12.41 12.13 -2.00
N ALA A 538 11.34 12.92 -2.07
CA ALA A 538 11.30 14.22 -1.41
C ALA A 538 11.22 14.04 0.12
N PRO A 539 11.99 14.80 0.91
CA PRO A 539 11.92 14.73 2.38
C PRO A 539 10.49 14.99 2.88
N PHE A 540 10.03 14.16 3.80
CA PHE A 540 8.70 14.24 4.35
C PHE A 540 8.75 14.07 5.87
N ALA A 541 8.10 14.96 6.63
CA ALA A 541 8.14 14.93 8.09
C ALA A 541 7.10 13.96 8.67
N SER A 542 7.52 13.09 9.58
CA SER A 542 6.62 12.23 10.33
C SER A 542 5.93 13.01 11.46
N PRO A 543 4.64 12.80 11.72
CA PRO A 543 3.95 13.36 12.88
C PRO A 543 4.29 12.60 14.17
N TYR A 544 4.87 11.41 14.09
CA TYR A 544 5.10 10.55 15.24
C TYR A 544 6.35 10.98 16.00
N LEU A 545 6.21 11.18 17.31
CA LEU A 545 7.29 11.67 18.19
C LEU A 545 8.05 10.52 18.88
N THR A 546 7.54 9.30 18.81
CA THR A 546 8.02 8.16 19.62
C THR A 546 8.75 7.10 18.81
N ILE A 547 8.72 7.21 17.49
CA ILE A 547 9.38 6.27 16.56
C ILE A 547 10.28 7.04 15.59
N PRO A 548 11.31 6.39 14.98
CA PRO A 548 12.09 6.98 13.92
C PRO A 548 11.22 7.40 12.73
N GLU A 549 11.56 8.51 12.10
CA GLU A 549 10.83 9.05 10.95
C GLU A 549 10.76 8.04 9.81
N THR A 550 11.86 7.30 9.57
CA THR A 550 11.95 6.24 8.55
C THR A 550 10.94 5.11 8.74
N ASP A 551 10.48 4.86 9.95
CA ASP A 551 9.53 3.78 10.25
C ASP A 551 8.08 4.13 9.84
N SER A 552 7.84 5.38 9.45
CA SER A 552 6.52 5.87 8.99
C SER A 552 6.53 6.34 7.54
N VAL A 553 7.58 7.05 7.10
CA VAL A 553 7.64 7.67 5.77
C VAL A 553 8.68 7.03 4.85
N GLY A 554 9.44 6.05 5.34
CA GLY A 554 10.54 5.45 4.60
C GLY A 554 11.58 6.49 4.19
N ALA A 555 11.98 6.48 2.92
CA ALA A 555 12.90 7.48 2.37
C ALA A 555 12.24 8.84 2.10
N GLY A 556 10.90 8.92 2.13
CA GLY A 556 10.14 10.13 1.83
C GLY A 556 9.13 9.95 0.70
N LEU A 557 8.56 11.05 0.24
CA LEU A 557 7.53 11.08 -0.78
C LEU A 557 8.13 10.85 -2.17
N VAL A 558 7.55 9.95 -2.94
CA VAL A 558 7.91 9.70 -4.35
C VAL A 558 7.80 11.02 -5.14
N ASP A 559 8.85 11.35 -5.89
CA ASP A 559 8.92 12.49 -6.80
C ASP A 559 9.27 11.99 -8.21
N ALA A 560 8.29 12.02 -9.10
CA ALA A 560 8.43 11.47 -10.45
C ALA A 560 9.41 12.29 -11.30
N GLU A 561 9.42 13.62 -11.17
CA GLU A 561 10.35 14.50 -11.90
C GLU A 561 11.79 14.25 -11.45
N ALA A 562 12.03 14.19 -10.15
CA ALA A 562 13.35 13.91 -9.60
C ALA A 562 13.84 12.51 -10.00
N LEU A 563 12.97 11.49 -9.95
CA LEU A 563 13.29 10.12 -10.37
C LEU A 563 13.70 10.07 -11.85
N LEU A 564 12.86 10.58 -12.76
CA LEU A 564 13.14 10.51 -14.17
C LEU A 564 14.35 11.37 -14.57
N THR A 565 14.56 12.51 -13.90
CA THR A 565 15.77 13.31 -14.06
C THR A 565 17.01 12.49 -13.72
N ARG A 566 16.95 11.72 -12.62
CA ARG A 566 18.08 10.89 -12.18
C ARG A 566 18.32 9.72 -13.14
N VAL A 567 17.27 9.05 -13.60
CA VAL A 567 17.34 7.99 -14.62
C VAL A 567 17.99 8.54 -15.89
N ALA A 568 17.53 9.69 -16.39
CA ALA A 568 18.07 10.30 -17.61
C ALA A 568 19.57 10.67 -17.51
N GLN A 569 20.06 11.00 -16.30
CA GLN A 569 21.47 11.30 -16.04
C GLN A 569 22.36 10.05 -16.06
N GLU A 570 21.83 8.90 -15.77
CA GLU A 570 22.54 7.61 -15.77
C GLU A 570 22.58 6.96 -17.16
N LEU A 571 21.67 7.37 -18.07
CA LEU A 571 21.70 6.92 -19.45
C LEU A 571 23.01 7.35 -20.15
N PRO A 572 23.65 6.47 -20.94
CA PRO A 572 24.82 6.85 -21.71
C PRO A 572 24.49 7.99 -22.67
N PRO A 573 25.37 8.98 -22.84
CA PRO A 573 25.13 10.11 -23.74
C PRO A 573 24.87 9.62 -25.17
N ILE A 574 23.81 10.16 -25.81
CA ILE A 574 23.46 9.83 -27.19
C ILE A 574 24.67 10.20 -28.06
N PRO A 575 25.23 9.28 -28.88
CA PRO A 575 26.33 9.62 -29.79
C PRO A 575 25.95 10.78 -30.71
N ALA A 576 26.81 11.79 -30.77
CA ALA A 576 26.57 12.94 -31.62
C ALA A 576 26.45 12.49 -33.10
N GLY A 577 25.25 12.50 -33.70
CA GLY A 577 24.97 12.12 -35.07
C GLY A 577 23.89 11.06 -35.27
N GLU A 578 23.42 10.39 -34.24
CA GLU A 578 22.19 9.62 -34.34
C GLU A 578 20.98 10.56 -34.13
N PRO A 579 19.97 10.52 -35.00
CA PRO A 579 18.74 11.25 -34.77
C PRO A 579 18.13 10.71 -33.45
N ALA A 580 17.46 11.57 -32.68
CA ALA A 580 16.81 11.24 -31.39
C ALA A 580 15.65 10.21 -31.53
N VAL A 581 15.90 9.13 -32.25
CA VAL A 581 14.94 8.05 -32.55
C VAL A 581 14.77 7.12 -31.32
N ARG A 582 15.72 7.10 -30.39
CA ARG A 582 15.57 6.28 -29.17
C ARG A 582 14.43 6.75 -28.25
N LEU A 583 14.28 8.08 -28.11
CA LEU A 583 13.15 8.65 -27.33
C LEU A 583 11.80 8.50 -28.07
N LEU A 584 11.77 8.50 -29.41
CA LEU A 584 10.55 8.37 -30.21
C LEU A 584 10.13 6.90 -30.43
N ALA A 585 11.05 5.94 -30.40
CA ALA A 585 10.73 4.52 -30.52
C ALA A 585 10.02 3.99 -29.24
N ALA A 586 10.23 4.63 -28.09
CA ALA A 586 9.55 4.30 -26.84
C ALA A 586 8.12 4.88 -26.75
N THR A 587 7.76 5.88 -27.58
CA THR A 587 6.44 6.53 -27.50
C THR A 587 5.35 5.91 -28.36
N GLY A 588 5.62 4.84 -29.12
CA GLY A 588 4.62 4.12 -29.93
C GLY A 588 3.86 4.96 -30.98
N VAL A 589 4.31 6.18 -31.26
CA VAL A 589 3.69 7.02 -32.27
C VAL A 589 4.28 6.65 -33.64
N ASP A 590 3.53 5.85 -34.40
CA ASP A 590 3.81 5.63 -35.83
C ASP A 590 3.77 6.96 -36.60
N ALA A 591 4.91 7.63 -36.66
CA ALA A 591 5.08 8.78 -37.54
C ALA A 591 5.15 8.29 -38.98
N THR A 592 4.01 8.12 -39.63
CA THR A 592 3.94 8.01 -41.11
C THR A 592 4.45 9.33 -41.71
N PRO A 593 5.58 9.35 -42.42
CA PRO A 593 6.05 10.58 -43.02
C PRO A 593 5.14 10.94 -44.19
N THR A 594 4.38 12.02 -44.05
CA THR A 594 3.70 12.66 -45.18
C THR A 594 4.77 13.29 -46.09
N VAL A 595 5.13 12.58 -47.15
CA VAL A 595 6.03 13.09 -48.17
C VAL A 595 5.30 14.17 -48.96
N LEU A 596 5.58 15.42 -48.67
CA LEU A 596 5.33 16.53 -49.57
C LEU A 596 6.44 16.53 -50.64
N GLY A 597 6.06 16.20 -51.87
CA GLY A 597 6.95 16.09 -52.97
C GLY A 597 7.60 17.43 -53.37
N ALA A 598 8.90 17.39 -53.62
CA ALA A 598 9.58 18.28 -54.55
C ALA A 598 10.57 17.44 -55.33
N GLY A 599 10.30 17.28 -56.62
CA GLY A 599 11.13 16.50 -57.51
C GLY A 599 12.44 17.18 -57.85
N VAL A 600 13.49 16.39 -58.04
CA VAL A 600 14.54 16.59 -59.04
C VAL A 600 15.08 15.23 -59.47
N LEU A 601 15.17 15.07 -60.80
CA LEU A 601 15.71 13.96 -61.55
C LEU A 601 17.22 13.72 -61.33
N GLY A 602 17.64 12.45 -61.40
CA GLY A 602 19.05 12.12 -61.58
C GLY A 602 19.34 10.62 -61.62
N LEU A 603 19.36 10.08 -62.79
CA LEU A 603 19.87 8.80 -63.30
C LEU A 603 21.00 8.09 -62.53
N GLY A 604 20.90 6.74 -62.45
CA GLY A 604 22.03 5.95 -62.91
C GLY A 604 22.37 4.66 -62.20
N LEU A 605 22.00 3.51 -62.83
CA LEU A 605 22.75 2.25 -63.00
C LEU A 605 22.93 1.25 -61.86
N LEU A 606 22.17 0.14 -61.93
CA LEU A 606 22.57 -1.29 -62.09
C LEU A 606 23.80 -1.80 -61.36
N ALA A 607 23.62 -2.82 -60.51
CA ALA A 607 24.21 -4.15 -60.75
C ALA A 607 23.65 -5.21 -59.78
N ALA A 608 23.39 -6.36 -60.38
CA ALA A 608 22.85 -7.60 -59.84
C ALA A 608 23.90 -8.46 -59.13
N GLY A 609 23.42 -9.42 -58.33
CA GLY A 609 24.22 -10.59 -57.88
C GLY A 609 23.62 -11.25 -56.66
N ALA A 610 22.70 -12.14 -56.82
CA ALA A 610 22.70 -13.60 -56.77
C ALA A 610 22.95 -14.26 -55.41
N MET A 611 21.88 -14.93 -54.99
CA MET A 611 21.73 -16.22 -54.27
C MET A 611 22.96 -16.91 -53.65
N ALA A 612 22.77 -17.38 -52.39
CA ALA A 612 23.01 -18.78 -52.05
C ALA A 612 22.22 -19.21 -50.79
N VAL A 613 21.32 -20.13 -50.98
CA VAL A 613 20.65 -20.98 -50.01
C VAL A 613 21.62 -22.11 -49.64
N VAL A 614 21.81 -22.39 -48.32
CA VAL A 614 22.20 -23.73 -47.88
C VAL A 614 21.48 -24.07 -46.58
N SER A 615 20.63 -25.05 -46.68
CA SER A 615 20.01 -25.84 -45.60
C SER A 615 20.96 -26.92 -45.08
N ARG A 616 20.90 -27.24 -43.79
CA ARG A 616 21.04 -28.62 -43.18
C ARG A 616 20.83 -28.46 -41.67
N ARG A 617 19.76 -28.95 -41.13
CA ARG A 617 19.33 -30.32 -40.70
C ARG A 617 20.32 -31.04 -39.76
N ARG A 618 19.84 -31.20 -38.51
CA ARG A 618 19.67 -32.41 -37.66
C ARG A 618 20.80 -32.90 -36.75
N ARG A 619 20.31 -33.13 -35.51
CA ARG A 619 20.61 -34.23 -34.53
C ARG A 619 21.76 -33.90 -33.56
N ALA A 620 21.52 -33.91 -32.22
CA ALA A 620 20.91 -34.99 -31.39
C ALA A 620 20.15 -34.34 -30.20
#